data_65c97d9bb389e438b1fc5acf3a085eec
#
_entry.id   65c97d9bb389e438b1fc5acf3a085eec
#
_cell.length_a   1.000
_cell.length_b   1.000
_cell.length_c   1.000
_cell.angle_alpha   90.00
_cell.angle_beta   90.00
_cell.angle_gamma   90.00
#
_symmetry.space_group_name_H-M   'P 1'
#
loop_
_entity.id
_entity.type
_entity.pdbx_description
1 polymer ?
#
loop_
_entity_poly.entity_id
_entity_poly.type
_entity_poly.pdbx_seq_one_letter_code
_entity_poly.pdbx_strand_id
1 'polypeptide(L)'
;EKGLEFYDKVFDCCKKHGIEPLVTISHYELPYALVEKYNGWIGREVIDCYLTYCKTIFERYKDKVKYWLTFNEINMGTLPHGNFLAICQIKDYTGPVNEIPDNEELRFQALHHQFVASALAVRYAHEHYPQFKLGDMNLFATCYPLTPDPEDVLACQQREQIVNWFCSDVQVRGAYPSYIRRFFSEHHIQIKMEPGDEEILREGTVDFYTFSYYMSNCVTTHPGEGKVAGNGLGG
;
A
#
# COMPACT_ATOMS: atom_id res chain seq x y z
N GLU A 1 10.19 -22.71 6.19
CA GLU A 1 11.43 -23.22 5.58
C GLU A 1 11.21 -23.60 4.11
N LYS A 2 10.28 -24.49 3.77
CA LYS A 2 10.02 -24.94 2.38
C LYS A 2 9.72 -23.80 1.40
N GLY A 3 8.98 -22.76 1.83
CA GLY A 3 8.73 -21.57 1.02
C GLY A 3 10.01 -20.80 0.69
N LEU A 4 10.88 -20.65 1.67
CA LEU A 4 12.18 -20.00 1.48
C LEU A 4 13.07 -20.79 0.49
N GLU A 5 13.10 -22.12 0.62
CA GLU A 5 13.85 -23.01 -0.30
C GLU A 5 13.30 -22.96 -1.74
N PHE A 6 11.98 -22.76 -1.90
CA PHE A 6 11.38 -22.56 -3.21
C PHE A 6 11.92 -21.29 -3.88
N TYR A 7 11.93 -20.16 -3.15
CA TYR A 7 12.43 -18.90 -3.68
C TYR A 7 13.95 -18.87 -3.86
N ASP A 8 14.72 -19.64 -3.09
CA ASP A 8 16.13 -19.85 -3.42
C ASP A 8 16.32 -20.34 -4.85
N LYS A 9 15.52 -21.34 -5.25
CA LYS A 9 15.59 -21.91 -6.61
C LYS A 9 15.14 -20.91 -7.68
N VAL A 10 14.12 -20.09 -7.37
CA VAL A 10 13.63 -19.02 -8.28
C VAL A 10 14.73 -17.99 -8.53
N PHE A 11 15.35 -17.49 -7.45
CA PHE A 11 16.39 -16.46 -7.57
C PHE A 11 17.70 -17.02 -8.19
N ASP A 12 18.05 -18.27 -7.90
CA ASP A 12 19.18 -18.94 -8.56
C ASP A 12 18.93 -19.11 -10.07
N CYS A 13 17.69 -19.38 -10.46
CA CYS A 13 17.28 -19.42 -11.87
C CYS A 13 17.38 -18.04 -12.52
N CYS A 14 16.90 -16.97 -11.87
CA CYS A 14 17.05 -15.60 -12.35
C CYS A 14 18.54 -15.28 -12.59
N LYS A 15 19.38 -15.52 -11.59
CA LYS A 15 20.84 -15.28 -11.67
C LYS A 15 21.49 -16.06 -12.81
N LYS A 16 21.12 -17.33 -13.00
CA LYS A 16 21.63 -18.18 -14.09
C LYS A 16 21.33 -17.58 -15.46
N HIS A 17 20.20 -16.90 -15.61
CA HIS A 17 19.75 -16.30 -16.87
C HIS A 17 20.05 -14.79 -16.99
N GLY A 18 20.82 -14.22 -16.07
CA GLY A 18 21.18 -12.79 -16.07
C GLY A 18 19.98 -11.87 -15.80
N ILE A 19 18.97 -12.35 -15.08
CA ILE A 19 17.76 -11.60 -14.72
C ILE A 19 17.94 -11.06 -13.30
N GLU A 20 17.85 -9.76 -13.14
CA GLU A 20 17.80 -9.10 -11.83
C GLU A 20 16.35 -9.10 -11.30
N PRO A 21 16.08 -9.77 -10.16
CA PRO A 21 14.73 -9.81 -9.62
C PRO A 21 14.35 -8.49 -8.91
N LEU A 22 13.12 -8.03 -9.14
CA LEU A 22 12.43 -7.03 -8.32
C LEU A 22 11.34 -7.75 -7.51
N VAL A 23 11.49 -7.82 -6.20
CA VAL A 23 10.66 -8.65 -5.33
C VAL A 23 9.70 -7.81 -4.52
N THR A 24 8.41 -8.09 -4.63
CA THR A 24 7.38 -7.52 -3.76
C THR A 24 7.27 -8.35 -2.48
N ILE A 25 7.49 -7.71 -1.32
CA ILE A 25 7.51 -8.39 -0.02
C ILE A 25 6.11 -8.85 0.39
N SER A 26 5.09 -7.99 0.22
CA SER A 26 3.70 -8.32 0.48
C SER A 26 2.82 -7.95 -0.71
N HIS A 27 2.09 -8.96 -1.25
CA HIS A 27 1.23 -8.80 -2.42
C HIS A 27 -0.20 -9.28 -2.09
N TYR A 28 -0.79 -8.69 -1.05
CA TYR A 28 -2.14 -8.94 -0.51
C TYR A 28 -2.31 -10.25 0.31
N GLU A 29 -1.35 -11.15 0.29
CA GLU A 29 -1.40 -12.46 0.96
C GLU A 29 -0.97 -12.41 2.44
N LEU A 30 -1.74 -11.77 3.29
CA LEU A 30 -1.47 -11.80 4.73
C LEU A 30 -1.78 -13.20 5.29
N PRO A 31 -0.88 -13.81 6.12
CA PRO A 31 -1.18 -15.08 6.77
C PRO A 31 -2.48 -15.04 7.57
N TYR A 32 -3.39 -16.00 7.32
CA TYR A 32 -4.72 -16.01 7.93
C TYR A 32 -4.69 -16.00 9.46
N ALA A 33 -3.67 -16.61 10.08
CA ALA A 33 -3.48 -16.54 11.53
C ALA A 33 -3.36 -15.10 12.06
N LEU A 34 -2.85 -14.15 11.27
CA LEU A 34 -2.80 -12.73 11.64
C LEU A 34 -4.18 -12.07 11.48
N VAL A 35 -4.98 -12.55 10.55
CA VAL A 35 -6.38 -12.12 10.41
C VAL A 35 -7.19 -12.58 11.62
N GLU A 36 -7.09 -13.86 12.00
CA GLU A 36 -7.79 -14.41 13.17
C GLU A 36 -7.41 -13.68 14.47
N LYS A 37 -6.12 -13.39 14.64
CA LYS A 37 -5.62 -12.80 15.89
C LYS A 37 -5.81 -11.28 15.95
N TYR A 38 -5.57 -10.57 14.84
CA TYR A 38 -5.42 -9.12 14.84
C TYR A 38 -6.39 -8.39 13.88
N ASN A 39 -7.24 -9.13 13.16
CA ASN A 39 -8.08 -8.61 12.09
C ASN A 39 -7.28 -7.90 10.99
N GLY A 40 -6.24 -8.57 10.50
CA GLY A 40 -5.36 -8.03 9.48
C GLY A 40 -4.54 -6.83 9.97
N TRP A 41 -4.33 -5.87 9.10
CA TRP A 41 -3.54 -4.66 9.38
C TRP A 41 -4.21 -3.69 10.36
N ILE A 42 -5.44 -3.95 10.80
CA ILE A 42 -6.08 -3.18 11.88
C ILE A 42 -5.31 -3.34 13.19
N GLY A 43 -4.81 -4.55 13.47
CA GLY A 43 -3.95 -4.78 14.62
C GLY A 43 -2.53 -4.27 14.37
N ARG A 44 -2.09 -3.31 15.20
CA ARG A 44 -0.75 -2.72 15.09
C ARG A 44 0.37 -3.76 15.24
N GLU A 45 0.14 -4.84 15.97
CA GLU A 45 1.10 -5.93 16.19
C GLU A 45 1.54 -6.63 14.89
N VAL A 46 0.78 -6.46 13.81
CA VAL A 46 1.14 -6.99 12.49
C VAL A 46 2.41 -6.31 11.96
N ILE A 47 2.72 -5.08 12.39
CA ILE A 47 3.96 -4.37 12.05
C ILE A 47 5.18 -5.20 12.46
N ASP A 48 5.22 -5.72 13.69
CA ASP A 48 6.33 -6.52 14.19
C ASP A 48 6.44 -7.87 13.47
N CYS A 49 5.29 -8.47 13.14
CA CYS A 49 5.25 -9.70 12.36
C CYS A 49 5.82 -9.48 10.95
N TYR A 50 5.42 -8.39 10.29
CA TYR A 50 5.94 -8.01 8.98
C TYR A 50 7.44 -7.73 9.00
N LEU A 51 7.92 -6.97 10.00
CA LEU A 51 9.34 -6.67 10.14
C LEU A 51 10.17 -7.94 10.40
N THR A 52 9.65 -8.89 11.17
CA THR A 52 10.29 -10.20 11.40
C THR A 52 10.40 -10.98 10.08
N TYR A 53 9.36 -10.96 9.27
CA TYR A 53 9.36 -11.55 7.93
C TYR A 53 10.40 -10.87 7.02
N CYS A 54 10.41 -9.53 6.96
CA CYS A 54 11.40 -8.78 6.19
C CYS A 54 12.84 -9.13 6.59
N LYS A 55 13.15 -9.13 7.87
CA LYS A 55 14.48 -9.51 8.38
C LYS A 55 14.91 -10.91 7.91
N THR A 56 13.97 -11.86 7.94
CA THR A 56 14.21 -13.24 7.54
C THR A 56 14.55 -13.34 6.05
N ILE A 57 13.74 -12.70 5.18
CA ILE A 57 13.95 -12.77 3.72
C ILE A 57 15.15 -11.93 3.28
N PHE A 58 15.42 -10.80 3.91
CA PHE A 58 16.58 -9.95 3.62
C PHE A 58 17.88 -10.71 3.92
N GLU A 59 18.00 -11.33 5.09
CA GLU A 59 19.16 -12.14 5.44
C GLU A 59 19.32 -13.34 4.49
N ARG A 60 18.23 -14.04 4.18
CA ARG A 60 18.27 -15.22 3.32
C ARG A 60 18.68 -14.91 1.89
N TYR A 61 18.23 -13.78 1.35
CA TYR A 61 18.39 -13.48 -0.08
C TYR A 61 19.34 -12.31 -0.37
N LYS A 62 20.11 -11.85 0.60
CA LYS A 62 21.00 -10.68 0.49
C LYS A 62 22.00 -10.72 -0.68
N ASP A 63 22.37 -11.93 -1.12
CA ASP A 63 23.29 -12.13 -2.24
C ASP A 63 22.57 -12.46 -3.57
N LYS A 64 21.24 -12.47 -3.56
CA LYS A 64 20.40 -12.89 -4.70
C LYS A 64 19.44 -11.82 -5.18
N VAL A 65 18.99 -10.94 -4.28
CA VAL A 65 17.98 -9.89 -4.56
C VAL A 65 18.52 -8.55 -4.08
N LYS A 66 18.45 -7.56 -4.95
CA LYS A 66 18.86 -6.18 -4.69
C LYS A 66 17.66 -5.24 -4.56
N TYR A 67 16.63 -5.47 -5.36
CA TYR A 67 15.48 -4.58 -5.47
C TYR A 67 14.24 -5.16 -4.81
N TRP A 68 13.62 -4.38 -3.93
CA TRP A 68 12.46 -4.80 -3.14
C TRP A 68 11.36 -3.76 -3.22
N LEU A 69 10.11 -4.20 -3.27
CA LEU A 69 8.92 -3.38 -3.05
C LEU A 69 8.29 -3.80 -1.73
N THR A 70 7.96 -2.83 -0.88
CA THR A 70 7.44 -3.13 0.46
C THR A 70 6.03 -3.73 0.40
N PHE A 71 5.15 -3.12 -0.37
CA PHE A 71 3.77 -3.55 -0.59
C PHE A 71 3.40 -3.43 -2.06
N ASN A 72 2.55 -4.33 -2.55
CA ASN A 72 1.90 -4.18 -3.84
C ASN A 72 0.75 -3.19 -3.72
N GLU A 73 0.69 -2.20 -4.63
CA GLU A 73 -0.42 -1.25 -4.76
C GLU A 73 -0.98 -0.78 -3.40
N ILE A 74 -0.08 -0.29 -2.54
CA ILE A 74 -0.41 0.08 -1.16
C ILE A 74 -1.61 1.04 -1.10
N ASN A 75 -1.79 1.87 -2.12
CA ASN A 75 -2.87 2.83 -2.24
C ASN A 75 -4.26 2.18 -2.45
N MET A 76 -4.35 0.86 -2.68
CA MET A 76 -5.63 0.15 -2.57
C MET A 76 -6.24 0.34 -1.19
N GLY A 77 -5.44 0.57 -0.15
CA GLY A 77 -5.91 0.94 1.17
C GLY A 77 -6.69 2.27 1.25
N THR A 78 -6.64 3.12 0.23
CA THR A 78 -7.46 4.34 0.15
C THR A 78 -8.86 4.10 -0.41
N LEU A 79 -9.10 2.93 -1.02
CA LEU A 79 -10.36 2.57 -1.66
C LEU A 79 -11.17 1.58 -0.80
N PRO A 80 -12.51 1.62 -0.85
CA PRO A 80 -13.35 0.71 -0.06
C PRO A 80 -13.02 -0.77 -0.24
N HIS A 81 -12.72 -1.22 -1.46
CA HIS A 81 -12.31 -2.61 -1.73
C HIS A 81 -10.94 -2.99 -1.11
N GLY A 82 -10.16 -2.01 -0.68
CA GLY A 82 -8.93 -2.22 0.05
C GLY A 82 -9.13 -2.82 1.43
N ASN A 83 -10.33 -2.72 2.01
CA ASN A 83 -10.64 -3.25 3.34
C ASN A 83 -10.34 -4.77 3.44
N PHE A 84 -10.69 -5.56 2.41
CA PHE A 84 -10.36 -6.99 2.39
C PHE A 84 -9.06 -7.28 1.63
N LEU A 85 -8.81 -6.58 0.51
CA LEU A 85 -7.71 -6.89 -0.39
C LEU A 85 -6.35 -6.51 0.23
N ALA A 86 -6.19 -5.25 0.60
CA ALA A 86 -4.92 -4.71 1.09
C ALA A 86 -4.79 -4.77 2.63
N ILE A 87 -5.91 -4.56 3.34
CA ILE A 87 -5.93 -4.46 4.80
C ILE A 87 -6.25 -5.80 5.46
N CYS A 88 -6.91 -6.71 4.74
CA CYS A 88 -7.35 -8.02 5.24
C CYS A 88 -8.26 -7.92 6.49
N GLN A 89 -9.20 -6.98 6.48
CA GLN A 89 -10.23 -6.79 7.52
C GLN A 89 -11.38 -7.77 7.29
N ILE A 90 -11.13 -9.05 7.49
CA ILE A 90 -12.09 -10.13 7.19
C ILE A 90 -12.32 -11.09 8.35
N LYS A 91 -11.87 -10.75 9.56
CA LYS A 91 -12.06 -11.59 10.73
C LYS A 91 -13.55 -11.83 10.99
N ASP A 92 -13.89 -13.11 11.20
CA ASP A 92 -15.26 -13.58 11.50
C ASP A 92 -16.30 -13.27 10.40
N TYR A 93 -15.87 -12.78 9.23
CA TYR A 93 -16.75 -12.53 8.11
C TYR A 93 -16.93 -13.81 7.25
N THR A 94 -18.19 -14.16 7.01
CA THR A 94 -18.56 -15.37 6.24
C THR A 94 -19.41 -15.09 5.00
N GLY A 95 -19.70 -13.83 4.73
CA GLY A 95 -20.47 -13.40 3.57
C GLY A 95 -19.65 -13.28 2.28
N PRO A 96 -20.26 -12.85 1.18
CA PRO A 96 -19.53 -12.55 -0.07
C PRO A 96 -18.49 -11.44 0.12
N VAL A 97 -17.32 -11.62 -0.46
CA VAL A 97 -16.18 -10.69 -0.31
C VAL A 97 -16.51 -9.25 -0.75
N ASN A 98 -17.35 -9.12 -1.78
CA ASN A 98 -17.80 -7.82 -2.29
C ASN A 98 -18.85 -7.11 -1.43
N GLU A 99 -19.32 -7.76 -0.36
CA GLU A 99 -20.30 -7.22 0.58
C GLU A 99 -19.69 -6.94 1.97
N ILE A 100 -18.39 -7.05 2.12
CA ILE A 100 -17.69 -6.75 3.37
C ILE A 100 -17.93 -5.27 3.72
N PRO A 101 -18.49 -4.98 4.90
CA PRO A 101 -18.71 -3.59 5.33
C PRO A 101 -17.39 -2.82 5.38
N ASP A 102 -17.35 -1.65 4.72
CA ASP A 102 -16.21 -0.75 4.83
C ASP A 102 -16.34 0.15 6.07
N ASN A 103 -15.25 0.27 6.81
CA ASN A 103 -15.06 1.29 7.82
C ASN A 103 -13.84 2.12 7.40
N GLU A 104 -14.11 3.30 6.84
CA GLU A 104 -13.07 4.15 6.27
C GLU A 104 -12.01 4.56 7.28
N GLU A 105 -12.40 4.90 8.51
CA GLU A 105 -11.46 5.27 9.58
C GLU A 105 -10.52 4.11 9.93
N LEU A 106 -11.06 2.91 10.13
CA LEU A 106 -10.25 1.71 10.41
C LEU A 106 -9.34 1.36 9.23
N ARG A 107 -9.82 1.53 8.01
CA ARG A 107 -9.05 1.28 6.78
C ARG A 107 -7.86 2.23 6.67
N PHE A 108 -8.04 3.53 6.90
CA PHE A 108 -6.94 4.49 6.92
C PHE A 108 -6.01 4.29 8.14
N GLN A 109 -6.52 3.86 9.29
CA GLN A 109 -5.67 3.49 10.43
C GLN A 109 -4.79 2.28 10.09
N ALA A 110 -5.32 1.26 9.45
CA ALA A 110 -4.56 0.09 9.01
C ALA A 110 -3.54 0.46 7.92
N LEU A 111 -3.88 1.36 7.01
CA LEU A 111 -2.96 1.91 6.03
C LEU A 111 -1.80 2.67 6.71
N HIS A 112 -2.07 3.41 7.80
CA HIS A 112 -1.02 3.98 8.63
C HIS A 112 -0.05 2.92 9.18
N HIS A 113 -0.57 1.79 9.66
CA HIS A 113 0.27 0.68 10.12
C HIS A 113 1.13 0.10 9.00
N GLN A 114 0.63 0.03 7.78
CA GLN A 114 1.43 -0.38 6.61
C GLN A 114 2.53 0.64 6.28
N PHE A 115 2.27 1.95 6.40
CA PHE A 115 3.30 2.97 6.24
C PHE A 115 4.42 2.81 7.27
N VAL A 116 4.08 2.63 8.53
CA VAL A 116 5.06 2.41 9.61
C VAL A 116 5.85 1.12 9.35
N ALA A 117 5.18 0.03 8.96
CA ALA A 117 5.82 -1.24 8.62
C ALA A 117 6.80 -1.10 7.44
N SER A 118 6.38 -0.39 6.38
CA SER A 118 7.23 -0.09 5.23
C SER A 118 8.48 0.70 5.66
N ALA A 119 8.29 1.78 6.40
CA ALA A 119 9.39 2.62 6.86
C ALA A 119 10.39 1.89 7.76
N LEU A 120 9.91 1.03 8.67
CA LEU A 120 10.78 0.19 9.50
C LEU A 120 11.57 -0.82 8.67
N ALA A 121 10.96 -1.43 7.65
CA ALA A 121 11.65 -2.35 6.75
C ALA A 121 12.73 -1.62 5.94
N VAL A 122 12.44 -0.41 5.44
CA VAL A 122 13.40 0.43 4.71
C VAL A 122 14.57 0.81 5.61
N ARG A 123 14.32 1.33 6.81
CA ARG A 123 15.37 1.69 7.79
C ARG A 123 16.26 0.49 8.07
N TYR A 124 15.67 -0.64 8.40
CA TYR A 124 16.41 -1.87 8.69
C TYR A 124 17.27 -2.31 7.50
N ALA A 125 16.73 -2.25 6.29
CA ALA A 125 17.46 -2.61 5.09
C ALA A 125 18.64 -1.66 4.84
N HIS A 126 18.45 -0.34 4.94
CA HIS A 126 19.52 0.64 4.74
C HIS A 126 20.65 0.49 5.78
N GLU A 127 20.29 0.15 7.03
CA GLU A 127 21.26 -0.04 8.11
C GLU A 127 22.10 -1.30 7.92
N HIS A 128 21.49 -2.42 7.47
CA HIS A 128 22.14 -3.74 7.47
C HIS A 128 22.59 -4.20 6.08
N TYR A 129 21.96 -3.69 5.01
CA TYR A 129 22.18 -4.12 3.62
C TYR A 129 22.26 -2.90 2.69
N PRO A 130 23.37 -2.14 2.71
CA PRO A 130 23.50 -0.89 1.96
C PRO A 130 23.38 -1.06 0.43
N GLN A 131 23.51 -2.30 -0.07
CA GLN A 131 23.30 -2.62 -1.49
C GLN A 131 21.82 -2.72 -1.87
N PHE A 132 20.91 -2.83 -0.91
CA PHE A 132 19.47 -2.94 -1.20
C PHE A 132 18.89 -1.61 -1.65
N LYS A 133 17.88 -1.72 -2.50
CA LYS A 133 17.03 -0.63 -2.95
C LYS A 133 15.58 -1.01 -2.71
N LEU A 134 14.91 -0.23 -1.89
CA LEU A 134 13.50 -0.45 -1.55
C LEU A 134 12.64 0.60 -2.22
N GLY A 135 11.55 0.15 -2.84
CA GLY A 135 10.63 0.99 -3.58
C GLY A 135 9.22 0.97 -3.01
N ASP A 136 8.50 2.00 -3.39
CA ASP A 136 7.07 2.16 -3.31
C ASP A 136 6.41 1.60 -4.57
N MET A 137 5.21 1.02 -4.44
CA MET A 137 4.44 0.53 -5.58
C MET A 137 2.96 0.88 -5.40
N ASN A 138 2.43 1.65 -6.36
CA ASN A 138 1.05 2.11 -6.35
C ASN A 138 0.28 1.64 -7.59
N LEU A 139 -1.03 1.47 -7.44
CA LEU A 139 -1.95 1.49 -8.56
C LEU A 139 -2.09 2.96 -9.03
N PHE A 140 -1.72 3.27 -10.27
CA PHE A 140 -1.92 4.60 -10.82
C PHE A 140 -3.25 4.66 -11.59
N ALA A 141 -4.29 5.10 -10.90
CA ALA A 141 -5.63 5.27 -11.46
C ALA A 141 -5.79 6.70 -12.00
N THR A 142 -5.21 6.96 -13.18
CA THR A 142 -5.27 8.29 -13.82
C THR A 142 -6.71 8.78 -13.91
N CYS A 143 -6.94 9.99 -13.42
CA CYS A 143 -8.23 10.63 -13.43
C CYS A 143 -8.23 11.90 -14.28
N TYR A 144 -9.29 12.10 -15.06
CA TYR A 144 -9.52 13.31 -15.83
C TYR A 144 -10.87 13.93 -15.43
N PRO A 145 -11.00 15.26 -15.43
CA PRO A 145 -12.32 15.87 -15.32
C PRO A 145 -13.13 15.53 -16.58
N LEU A 146 -14.40 15.13 -16.43
CA LEU A 146 -15.25 14.80 -17.57
C LEU A 146 -15.58 16.03 -18.40
N THR A 147 -15.72 17.19 -17.75
CA THR A 147 -15.95 18.48 -18.40
C THR A 147 -14.93 19.53 -17.92
N PRO A 148 -14.80 20.67 -18.61
CA PRO A 148 -13.97 21.78 -18.14
C PRO A 148 -14.59 22.57 -16.99
N ASP A 149 -15.71 22.13 -16.43
CA ASP A 149 -16.32 22.75 -15.25
C ASP A 149 -15.33 22.78 -14.08
N PRO A 150 -15.15 23.94 -13.41
CA PRO A 150 -14.26 24.05 -12.26
C PRO A 150 -14.52 23.03 -11.14
N GLU A 151 -15.79 22.62 -10.94
CA GLU A 151 -16.15 21.61 -9.96
C GLU A 151 -15.64 20.21 -10.34
N ASP A 152 -15.73 19.82 -11.62
CA ASP A 152 -15.17 18.57 -12.13
C ASP A 152 -13.63 18.57 -12.04
N VAL A 153 -12.99 19.70 -12.37
CA VAL A 153 -11.53 19.85 -12.26
C VAL A 153 -11.09 19.71 -10.81
N LEU A 154 -11.80 20.32 -9.86
CA LEU A 154 -11.50 20.21 -8.43
C LEU A 154 -11.73 18.79 -7.91
N ALA A 155 -12.83 18.15 -8.27
CA ALA A 155 -13.12 16.77 -7.89
C ALA A 155 -12.05 15.80 -8.41
N CYS A 156 -11.60 16.00 -9.65
CA CYS A 156 -10.51 15.24 -10.23
C CYS A 156 -9.21 15.41 -9.44
N GLN A 157 -8.81 16.64 -9.13
CA GLN A 157 -7.62 16.92 -8.32
C GLN A 157 -7.69 16.28 -6.94
N GLN A 158 -8.84 16.37 -6.26
CA GLN A 158 -9.05 15.76 -4.94
C GLN A 158 -8.92 14.24 -4.99
N ARG A 159 -9.51 13.60 -6.02
CA ARG A 159 -9.38 12.16 -6.24
C ARG A 159 -7.93 11.75 -6.47
N GLU A 160 -7.21 12.46 -7.35
CA GLU A 160 -5.78 12.22 -7.61
C GLU A 160 -4.94 12.32 -6.32
N GLN A 161 -5.21 13.31 -5.49
CA GLN A 161 -4.52 13.48 -4.21
C GLN A 161 -4.67 12.27 -3.28
N ILE A 162 -5.88 11.72 -3.17
CA ILE A 162 -6.16 10.63 -2.24
C ILE A 162 -5.71 9.28 -2.83
N VAL A 163 -6.07 9.01 -4.09
CA VAL A 163 -5.87 7.69 -4.69
C VAL A 163 -4.44 7.49 -5.18
N ASN A 164 -3.86 8.50 -5.86
CA ASN A 164 -2.57 8.33 -6.52
C ASN A 164 -1.39 8.90 -5.72
N TRP A 165 -1.58 10.00 -4.99
CA TRP A 165 -0.45 10.72 -4.39
C TRP A 165 -0.25 10.51 -2.89
N PHE A 166 -1.32 10.28 -2.13
CA PHE A 166 -1.22 10.21 -0.67
C PHE A 166 -0.19 9.17 -0.19
N CYS A 167 -0.30 7.93 -0.66
CA CYS A 167 0.61 6.87 -0.23
C CYS A 167 2.04 7.14 -0.68
N SER A 168 2.23 7.59 -1.92
CA SER A 168 3.55 7.95 -2.44
C SER A 168 4.17 9.11 -1.67
N ASP A 169 3.39 10.16 -1.36
CA ASP A 169 3.89 11.29 -0.56
C ASP A 169 4.40 10.81 0.81
N VAL A 170 3.66 9.91 1.47
CA VAL A 170 4.09 9.37 2.77
C VAL A 170 5.37 8.53 2.62
N GLN A 171 5.43 7.60 1.66
CA GLN A 171 6.57 6.69 1.52
C GLN A 171 7.82 7.36 0.94
N VAL A 172 7.66 8.35 0.06
CA VAL A 172 8.79 9.05 -0.59
C VAL A 172 9.28 10.24 0.24
N ARG A 173 8.38 10.97 0.92
CA ARG A 173 8.71 12.19 1.68
C ARG A 173 8.77 11.98 3.18
N GLY A 174 8.30 10.85 3.67
CA GLY A 174 8.32 10.50 5.10
C GLY A 174 7.36 11.30 5.96
N ALA A 175 6.32 11.90 5.38
CA ALA A 175 5.35 12.72 6.13
C ALA A 175 3.99 12.75 5.44
N TYR A 176 2.95 12.92 6.24
CA TYR A 176 1.60 13.15 5.73
C TYR A 176 1.50 14.49 5.01
N PRO A 177 1.01 14.53 3.75
CA PRO A 177 0.85 15.77 3.01
C PRO A 177 -0.26 16.67 3.60
N SER A 178 -0.19 17.97 3.37
CA SER A 178 -1.12 18.92 3.96
C SER A 178 -2.59 18.71 3.54
N TYR A 179 -2.80 18.27 2.29
CA TYR A 179 -4.15 18.07 1.75
C TYR A 179 -4.93 16.93 2.43
N ILE A 180 -4.22 15.92 3.00
CA ILE A 180 -4.89 14.79 3.66
C ILE A 180 -5.60 15.22 4.95
N ARG A 181 -5.12 16.28 5.61
CA ARG A 181 -5.75 16.80 6.85
C ARG A 181 -7.18 17.28 6.58
N ARG A 182 -7.40 17.94 5.43
CA ARG A 182 -8.72 18.36 5.01
C ARG A 182 -9.62 17.16 4.77
N PHE A 183 -9.15 16.19 3.98
CA PHE A 183 -9.87 14.96 3.70
C PHE A 183 -10.27 14.24 4.99
N PHE A 184 -9.34 14.03 5.91
CA PHE A 184 -9.62 13.38 7.20
C PHE A 184 -10.65 14.17 8.04
N SER A 185 -10.58 15.50 8.03
CA SER A 185 -11.57 16.33 8.74
C SER A 185 -12.97 16.21 8.14
N GLU A 186 -13.08 16.23 6.80
CA GLU A 186 -14.36 16.12 6.07
C GLU A 186 -14.98 14.72 6.23
N HIS A 187 -14.17 13.68 6.33
CA HIS A 187 -14.58 12.28 6.48
C HIS A 187 -14.62 11.79 7.94
N HIS A 188 -14.35 12.66 8.91
CA HIS A 188 -14.31 12.33 10.35
C HIS A 188 -13.31 11.21 10.71
N ILE A 189 -12.18 11.13 9.99
CA ILE A 189 -11.12 10.16 10.21
C ILE A 189 -10.11 10.70 11.21
N GLN A 190 -9.82 9.93 12.25
CA GLN A 190 -8.81 10.24 13.26
C GLN A 190 -7.74 9.15 13.32
N ILE A 191 -6.58 9.41 12.74
CA ILE A 191 -5.46 8.47 12.78
C ILE A 191 -4.75 8.56 14.13
N LYS A 192 -4.71 7.44 14.84
CA LYS A 192 -3.92 7.30 16.04
C LYS A 192 -2.48 6.97 15.67
N MET A 193 -1.61 7.96 15.82
CA MET A 193 -0.16 7.77 15.70
C MET A 193 0.43 7.48 17.09
N GLU A 194 1.29 6.49 17.20
CA GLU A 194 2.04 6.25 18.42
C GLU A 194 3.31 7.12 18.47
N PRO A 195 3.84 7.38 19.66
CA PRO A 195 5.09 8.12 19.81
C PRO A 195 6.22 7.52 18.98
N GLY A 196 6.85 8.30 18.12
CA GLY A 196 7.93 7.87 17.24
C GLY A 196 7.49 7.50 15.81
N ASP A 197 6.19 7.37 15.51
CA ASP A 197 5.73 7.03 14.16
C ASP A 197 6.19 8.08 13.12
N GLU A 198 6.06 9.36 13.42
CA GLU A 198 6.50 10.44 12.51
C GLU A 198 8.02 10.38 12.24
N GLU A 199 8.81 10.02 13.23
CA GLU A 199 10.25 9.86 13.08
C GLU A 199 10.57 8.63 12.22
N ILE A 200 9.89 7.51 12.47
CA ILE A 200 10.02 6.29 11.68
C ILE A 200 9.70 6.57 10.21
N LEU A 201 8.59 7.25 9.92
CA LEU A 201 8.22 7.60 8.54
C LEU A 201 9.29 8.47 7.88
N ARG A 202 9.78 9.49 8.57
CA ARG A 202 10.79 10.43 8.05
C ARG A 202 12.12 9.73 7.72
N GLU A 203 12.53 8.78 8.53
CA GLU A 203 13.81 8.06 8.37
C GLU A 203 13.70 6.85 7.44
N GLY A 204 12.50 6.33 7.21
CA GLY A 204 12.23 5.13 6.40
C GLY A 204 11.70 5.42 5.02
N THR A 205 12.18 6.48 4.35
CA THR A 205 11.76 6.81 2.97
C THR A 205 12.35 5.86 1.94
N VAL A 206 11.58 5.54 0.91
CA VAL A 206 11.97 4.60 -0.15
C VAL A 206 12.99 5.21 -1.12
N ASP A 207 13.75 4.33 -1.81
CA ASP A 207 14.77 4.74 -2.80
C ASP A 207 14.20 5.07 -4.17
N PHE A 208 13.05 4.48 -4.54
CA PHE A 208 12.44 4.65 -5.86
C PHE A 208 10.94 4.44 -5.81
N TYR A 209 10.26 4.98 -6.81
CA TYR A 209 8.82 4.91 -7.01
C TYR A 209 8.49 4.02 -8.21
N THR A 210 7.47 3.16 -8.08
CA THR A 210 6.92 2.36 -9.16
C THR A 210 5.39 2.42 -9.17
N PHE A 211 4.79 2.08 -10.29
CA PHE A 211 3.34 2.04 -10.41
C PHE A 211 2.85 0.99 -11.40
N SER A 212 1.67 0.44 -11.12
CA SER A 212 0.85 -0.30 -12.09
C SER A 212 -0.07 0.67 -12.82
N TYR A 213 -0.18 0.56 -14.12
CA TYR A 213 -1.14 1.32 -14.91
C TYR A 213 -2.03 0.37 -15.71
N TYR A 214 -3.33 0.47 -15.50
CA TYR A 214 -4.32 -0.37 -16.19
C TYR A 214 -5.29 0.46 -17.01
N MET A 215 -5.75 1.61 -16.48
CA MET A 215 -6.81 2.39 -17.09
C MET A 215 -6.78 3.84 -16.65
N SER A 216 -7.51 4.66 -17.39
CA SER A 216 -7.87 6.03 -17.02
C SER A 216 -9.36 6.10 -16.72
N ASN A 217 -9.72 6.97 -15.80
CA ASN A 217 -11.10 7.26 -15.42
C ASN A 217 -11.43 8.73 -15.64
N CYS A 218 -12.71 9.05 -15.73
CA CYS A 218 -13.20 10.41 -15.65
C CYS A 218 -14.01 10.61 -14.38
N VAL A 219 -13.99 11.82 -13.85
CA VAL A 219 -14.80 12.22 -12.70
C VAL A 219 -15.69 13.41 -13.10
N THR A 220 -16.94 13.41 -12.63
CA THR A 220 -17.86 14.53 -12.78
C THR A 220 -18.70 14.70 -11.52
N THR A 221 -19.05 15.94 -11.24
CA THR A 221 -20.00 16.33 -10.20
C THR A 221 -21.43 16.41 -10.72
N HIS A 222 -21.64 16.24 -12.05
CA HIS A 222 -22.95 16.30 -12.70
C HIS A 222 -23.70 14.97 -12.58
N PRO A 223 -24.86 14.92 -11.90
CA PRO A 223 -25.62 13.67 -11.71
C PRO A 223 -26.08 13.05 -13.04
N GLY A 224 -25.80 11.77 -13.21
CA GLY A 224 -26.31 10.99 -14.34
C GLY A 224 -25.48 11.06 -15.63
N GLU A 225 -24.51 11.96 -15.71
CA GLU A 225 -23.58 12.02 -16.85
C GLU A 225 -22.41 11.04 -16.66
N GLY A 226 -22.01 10.37 -17.73
CA GLY A 226 -20.78 9.58 -17.77
C GLY A 226 -20.74 8.31 -16.91
N LYS A 227 -21.87 7.83 -16.38
CA LYS A 227 -21.90 6.55 -15.67
C LYS A 227 -21.76 5.40 -16.64
N VAL A 228 -20.53 5.02 -16.93
CA VAL A 228 -20.20 3.75 -17.57
C VAL A 228 -19.92 2.75 -16.46
N ALA A 229 -20.52 1.57 -16.52
CA ALA A 229 -20.21 0.47 -15.63
C ALA A 229 -18.74 0.10 -15.85
N GLY A 230 -17.86 0.54 -14.96
CA GLY A 230 -16.45 0.18 -14.96
C GLY A 230 -16.24 -1.28 -14.56
N ASN A 231 -15.05 -1.80 -14.86
CA ASN A 231 -14.59 -3.00 -14.18
C ASN A 231 -14.39 -2.65 -12.68
N GLY A 232 -14.45 -3.65 -11.80
CA GLY A 232 -14.47 -3.47 -10.33
C GLY A 232 -13.32 -2.69 -9.66
N LEU A 233 -12.54 -1.93 -10.44
CA LEU A 233 -11.46 -1.03 -9.96
C LEU A 233 -11.88 0.46 -9.98
N GLY A 234 -13.16 0.73 -10.13
CA GLY A 234 -13.73 2.05 -9.89
C GLY A 234 -13.88 2.92 -11.13
N GLY A 235 -14.82 2.58 -11.94
CA GLY A 235 -15.43 3.50 -12.90
C GLY A 235 -16.79 3.93 -12.40
#